data_1188f49da2c4d4acde48880f7c68163f
#
_entry.id   1188f49da2c4d4acde48880f7c68163f
#
_cell.length_a   1.000
_cell.length_b   1.000
_cell.length_c   1.000
_cell.angle_alpha   90.00
_cell.angle_beta   90.00
_cell.angle_gamma   90.00
#
_symmetry.space_group_name_H-M   'P 1'
#
loop_
_entity.id
_entity.type
_entity.pdbx_description
1 polymer ?
#
loop_
_entity_poly.entity_id
_entity_poly.type
_entity_poly.pdbx_seq_one_letter_code
_entity_poly.pdbx_strand_id
1 'polypeptide(L)'
;LTNPPRKARLRGMANPNPSPEERVFPAYKTISVADLIPYARNSRTHSDAQVAKIAASIREFGFLNPVIVDGQNGIVAGHGRVLAAQKLGLDTLPVIEAAHLTEAQKRAYVIADNRLALDAGWDNDMLKVELSDLQADGFNLELTGFSLDEIAAFLVDPTEGLTDPDAVPDVPGVRVTVGGDVWLLGRQRWMWGDSTSSDA
;
A
#
# COMPACT_ATOMS: atom_id res chain seq x y z
N LEU A 1 28.56 -27.11 -55.17
CA LEU A 1 27.19 -26.66 -54.90
C LEU A 1 26.84 -27.05 -53.45
N THR A 2 27.16 -26.18 -52.47
CA THR A 2 26.87 -26.40 -51.07
C THR A 2 25.58 -25.66 -50.72
N ASN A 3 24.55 -26.40 -50.30
CA ASN A 3 23.27 -25.87 -49.81
C ASN A 3 23.49 -25.11 -48.48
N PRO A 4 22.94 -23.91 -48.29
CA PRO A 4 23.03 -23.22 -47.01
C PRO A 4 22.15 -23.91 -45.96
N PRO A 5 22.53 -23.87 -44.65
CA PRO A 5 21.78 -24.54 -43.61
C PRO A 5 20.41 -23.89 -43.42
N ARG A 6 19.36 -24.72 -43.36
CA ARG A 6 18.00 -24.32 -43.00
C ARG A 6 17.99 -23.69 -41.62
N LYS A 7 17.70 -22.39 -41.56
CA LYS A 7 17.35 -21.71 -40.27
C LYS A 7 16.13 -22.41 -39.67
N ALA A 8 16.34 -23.13 -38.58
CA ALA A 8 15.27 -23.65 -37.77
C ALA A 8 14.46 -22.45 -37.23
N ARG A 9 13.22 -22.29 -37.69
CA ARG A 9 12.26 -21.36 -37.11
C ARG A 9 11.95 -21.87 -35.70
N LEU A 10 12.46 -21.21 -34.65
CA LEU A 10 11.98 -21.32 -33.27
C LEU A 10 10.57 -20.77 -33.26
N ARG A 11 9.58 -21.64 -33.47
CA ARG A 11 8.16 -21.31 -33.25
C ARG A 11 7.91 -21.30 -31.74
N GLY A 12 7.52 -20.15 -31.18
CA GLY A 12 6.85 -20.11 -29.90
C GLY A 12 7.55 -19.40 -28.76
N MET A 13 8.67 -18.72 -28.95
CA MET A 13 9.16 -17.79 -27.93
C MET A 13 8.58 -16.41 -28.22
N ALA A 14 7.73 -15.93 -27.30
CA ALA A 14 7.32 -14.53 -27.32
C ALA A 14 8.57 -13.64 -27.33
N ASN A 15 8.57 -12.61 -28.17
CA ASN A 15 9.65 -11.64 -28.24
C ASN A 15 9.82 -10.98 -26.86
N PRO A 16 10.97 -11.11 -26.18
CA PRO A 16 11.15 -10.55 -24.84
C PRO A 16 11.11 -9.00 -24.83
N ASN A 17 11.16 -8.37 -26.00
CA ASN A 17 11.07 -6.91 -26.12
C ASN A 17 10.25 -6.58 -27.39
N PRO A 18 8.90 -6.65 -27.31
CA PRO A 18 8.03 -6.35 -28.45
C PRO A 18 8.23 -4.91 -28.89
N SER A 19 8.21 -4.68 -30.21
CA SER A 19 8.17 -3.32 -30.76
C SER A 19 6.93 -2.57 -30.26
N PRO A 20 6.92 -1.22 -30.28
CA PRO A 20 5.73 -0.46 -29.88
C PRO A 20 4.43 -0.89 -30.59
N GLU A 21 4.55 -1.36 -31.82
CA GLU A 21 3.45 -1.86 -32.67
C GLU A 21 2.96 -3.26 -32.25
N GLU A 22 3.80 -4.05 -31.58
CA GLU A 22 3.47 -5.39 -31.06
C GLU A 22 2.91 -5.34 -29.63
N ARG A 23 2.81 -4.15 -29.00
CA ARG A 23 2.22 -4.00 -27.66
C ARG A 23 0.72 -4.23 -27.72
N VAL A 24 0.27 -5.24 -26.99
CA VAL A 24 -1.16 -5.54 -26.89
C VAL A 24 -1.79 -4.57 -25.90
N PHE A 25 -2.77 -3.80 -26.40
CA PHE A 25 -3.66 -3.01 -25.54
C PHE A 25 -5.00 -3.75 -25.45
N PRO A 26 -5.20 -4.56 -24.41
CA PRO A 26 -6.40 -5.37 -24.28
C PRO A 26 -7.63 -4.49 -24.07
N ALA A 27 -8.75 -4.86 -24.70
CA ALA A 27 -10.02 -4.19 -24.50
C ALA A 27 -10.68 -4.61 -23.17
N TYR A 28 -11.49 -3.71 -22.63
CA TYR A 28 -12.37 -4.03 -21.51
C TYR A 28 -13.51 -4.94 -21.97
N LYS A 29 -13.82 -5.92 -21.14
CA LYS A 29 -14.97 -6.80 -21.29
C LYS A 29 -15.75 -6.82 -19.98
N THR A 30 -17.01 -7.22 -20.04
CA THR A 30 -17.83 -7.50 -18.85
C THR A 30 -18.06 -9.00 -18.77
N ILE A 31 -17.76 -9.58 -17.60
CA ILE A 31 -17.94 -11.02 -17.34
C ILE A 31 -18.80 -11.21 -16.10
N SER A 32 -19.60 -12.29 -16.08
CA SER A 32 -20.34 -12.68 -14.89
C SER A 32 -19.38 -13.04 -13.75
N VAL A 33 -19.65 -12.55 -12.55
CA VAL A 33 -18.88 -12.88 -11.35
C VAL A 33 -18.85 -14.39 -11.10
N ALA A 34 -19.93 -15.09 -11.44
CA ALA A 34 -20.05 -16.55 -11.29
C ALA A 34 -19.15 -17.35 -12.24
N ASP A 35 -18.74 -16.74 -13.38
CA ASP A 35 -17.89 -17.40 -14.38
C ASP A 35 -16.40 -17.24 -14.09
N LEU A 36 -16.04 -16.45 -13.07
CA LEU A 36 -14.64 -16.20 -12.73
C LEU A 36 -14.06 -17.35 -11.91
N ILE A 37 -12.87 -17.81 -12.31
CA ILE A 37 -12.18 -18.93 -11.67
C ILE A 37 -11.04 -18.37 -10.81
N PRO A 38 -11.12 -18.50 -9.47
CA PRO A 38 -10.04 -18.06 -8.58
C PRO A 38 -8.74 -18.84 -8.86
N TYR A 39 -7.61 -18.14 -8.83
CA TYR A 39 -6.32 -18.81 -8.97
C TYR A 39 -5.96 -19.57 -7.69
N ALA A 40 -5.93 -20.91 -7.78
CA ALA A 40 -5.73 -21.79 -6.63
C ALA A 40 -4.40 -21.59 -5.88
N ARG A 41 -3.38 -21.02 -6.54
CA ARG A 41 -2.04 -20.75 -5.98
C ARG A 41 -1.83 -19.26 -5.67
N ASN A 42 -2.91 -18.51 -5.48
CA ASN A 42 -2.80 -17.12 -5.04
C ASN A 42 -2.21 -17.06 -3.64
N SER A 43 -1.01 -16.48 -3.53
CA SER A 43 -0.30 -16.32 -2.25
C SER A 43 -0.78 -15.11 -1.44
N ARG A 44 -1.59 -14.22 -2.04
CA ARG A 44 -2.12 -13.04 -1.35
C ARG A 44 -3.44 -13.37 -0.68
N THR A 45 -3.50 -13.15 0.62
CA THR A 45 -4.71 -13.27 1.42
C THR A 45 -5.42 -11.93 1.54
N HIS A 46 -6.74 -11.95 1.67
CA HIS A 46 -7.57 -10.76 1.88
C HIS A 46 -8.41 -10.95 3.14
N SER A 47 -8.26 -10.06 4.12
CA SER A 47 -9.12 -10.05 5.30
C SER A 47 -10.50 -9.50 4.94
N ASP A 48 -11.53 -9.88 5.73
CA ASP A 48 -12.87 -9.34 5.57
C ASP A 48 -12.93 -7.82 5.68
N ALA A 49 -12.09 -7.24 6.54
CA ALA A 49 -11.95 -5.80 6.67
C ALA A 49 -11.41 -5.15 5.40
N GLN A 50 -10.37 -5.75 4.78
CA GLN A 50 -9.84 -5.25 3.51
C GLN A 50 -10.88 -5.37 2.38
N VAL A 51 -11.60 -6.50 2.30
CA VAL A 51 -12.67 -6.69 1.31
C VAL A 51 -13.78 -5.65 1.51
N ALA A 52 -14.12 -5.32 2.77
CA ALA A 52 -15.11 -4.29 3.07
C ALA A 52 -14.66 -2.90 2.61
N LYS A 53 -13.39 -2.52 2.81
CA LYS A 53 -12.82 -1.26 2.30
C LYS A 53 -12.88 -1.19 0.77
N ILE A 54 -12.50 -2.27 0.07
CA ILE A 54 -12.59 -2.35 -1.40
C ILE A 54 -14.05 -2.23 -1.85
N ALA A 55 -14.98 -2.89 -1.18
CA ALA A 55 -16.40 -2.82 -1.50
C ALA A 55 -16.97 -1.40 -1.29
N ALA A 56 -16.57 -0.71 -0.23
CA ALA A 56 -16.96 0.68 0.02
C ALA A 56 -16.44 1.61 -1.09
N SER A 57 -15.17 1.45 -1.48
CA SER A 57 -14.57 2.19 -2.60
C SER A 57 -15.28 1.93 -3.92
N ILE A 58 -15.62 0.68 -4.25
CA ILE A 58 -16.37 0.33 -5.46
C ILE A 58 -17.78 0.94 -5.45
N ARG A 59 -18.43 1.01 -4.29
CA ARG A 59 -19.77 1.61 -4.15
C ARG A 59 -19.74 3.12 -4.39
N GLU A 60 -18.71 3.78 -3.88
CA GLU A 60 -18.56 5.24 -3.99
C GLU A 60 -18.10 5.68 -5.39
N PHE A 61 -17.02 5.10 -5.86
CA PHE A 61 -16.35 5.55 -7.09
C PHE A 61 -16.73 4.73 -8.33
N GLY A 62 -17.46 3.64 -8.16
CA GLY A 62 -17.69 2.67 -9.23
C GLY A 62 -16.51 1.68 -9.37
N PHE A 63 -16.67 0.71 -10.28
CA PHE A 63 -15.66 -0.32 -10.56
C PHE A 63 -14.62 0.20 -11.57
N LEU A 64 -13.75 1.13 -11.13
CA LEU A 64 -12.80 1.84 -12.01
C LEU A 64 -11.56 1.01 -12.37
N ASN A 65 -11.15 0.08 -11.51
CA ASN A 65 -9.96 -0.73 -11.72
C ASN A 65 -10.34 -2.18 -12.04
N PRO A 66 -10.28 -2.62 -13.32
CA PRO A 66 -10.79 -3.92 -13.75
C PRO A 66 -10.00 -5.09 -13.18
N VAL A 67 -10.62 -6.26 -13.20
CA VAL A 67 -9.97 -7.53 -12.88
C VAL A 67 -9.22 -8.01 -14.12
N ILE A 68 -8.03 -8.59 -13.94
CA ILE A 68 -7.29 -9.20 -15.04
C ILE A 68 -7.56 -10.69 -15.04
N VAL A 69 -7.99 -11.21 -16.19
CA VAL A 69 -8.29 -12.64 -16.40
C VAL A 69 -7.47 -13.22 -17.54
N ASP A 70 -7.29 -14.52 -17.54
CA ASP A 70 -6.76 -15.24 -18.69
C ASP A 70 -7.86 -15.58 -19.71
N GLY A 71 -7.50 -16.24 -20.81
CA GLY A 71 -8.46 -16.63 -21.87
C GLY A 71 -9.48 -17.70 -21.44
N GLN A 72 -9.46 -18.15 -20.19
CA GLN A 72 -10.37 -19.16 -19.61
C GLN A 72 -11.07 -18.63 -18.35
N ASN A 73 -11.17 -17.31 -18.17
CA ASN A 73 -11.74 -16.63 -17.01
C ASN A 73 -10.99 -16.88 -15.68
N GLY A 74 -9.78 -17.42 -15.74
CA GLY A 74 -8.92 -17.56 -14.58
C GLY A 74 -8.44 -16.19 -14.10
N ILE A 75 -8.63 -15.87 -12.82
CA ILE A 75 -8.23 -14.59 -12.24
C ILE A 75 -6.71 -14.53 -12.15
N VAL A 76 -6.10 -13.57 -12.83
CA VAL A 76 -4.66 -13.29 -12.78
C VAL A 76 -4.36 -12.18 -11.77
N ALA A 77 -5.18 -11.12 -11.73
CA ALA A 77 -5.05 -10.05 -10.75
C ALA A 77 -6.41 -9.49 -10.34
N GLY A 78 -6.53 -9.03 -9.10
CA GLY A 78 -7.75 -8.41 -8.58
C GLY A 78 -8.67 -9.33 -7.79
N HIS A 79 -8.16 -10.41 -7.18
CA HIS A 79 -8.95 -11.32 -6.34
C HIS A 79 -9.76 -10.58 -5.25
N GLY A 80 -9.18 -9.59 -4.57
CA GLY A 80 -9.89 -8.79 -3.56
C GLY A 80 -11.06 -8.00 -4.15
N ARG A 81 -10.96 -7.54 -5.41
CA ARG A 81 -12.06 -6.85 -6.11
C ARG A 81 -13.19 -7.81 -6.48
N VAL A 82 -12.86 -9.06 -6.83
CA VAL A 82 -13.88 -10.10 -7.06
C VAL A 82 -14.63 -10.41 -5.77
N LEU A 83 -13.93 -10.59 -4.65
CA LEU A 83 -14.55 -10.79 -3.34
C LEU A 83 -15.43 -9.60 -2.94
N ALA A 84 -14.99 -8.37 -3.21
CA ALA A 84 -15.77 -7.18 -2.96
C ALA A 84 -17.03 -7.11 -3.85
N ALA A 85 -16.91 -7.47 -5.14
CA ALA A 85 -18.06 -7.57 -6.05
C ALA A 85 -19.10 -8.59 -5.57
N GLN A 86 -18.66 -9.76 -5.12
CA GLN A 86 -19.52 -10.79 -4.50
C GLN A 86 -20.21 -10.24 -3.25
N LYS A 87 -19.48 -9.54 -2.37
CA LYS A 87 -20.04 -8.91 -1.16
C LYS A 87 -21.08 -7.84 -1.48
N LEU A 88 -20.91 -7.13 -2.62
CA LEU A 88 -21.86 -6.12 -3.09
C LEU A 88 -23.06 -6.73 -3.85
N GLY A 89 -23.05 -8.01 -4.16
CA GLY A 89 -24.07 -8.67 -4.95
C GLY A 89 -24.06 -8.25 -6.42
N LEU A 90 -22.89 -7.90 -6.97
CA LEU A 90 -22.76 -7.55 -8.38
C LEU A 90 -22.81 -8.82 -9.23
N ASP A 91 -23.66 -8.85 -10.25
CA ASP A 91 -23.78 -10.00 -11.18
C ASP A 91 -22.62 -10.05 -12.16
N THR A 92 -22.09 -8.87 -12.55
CA THR A 92 -21.03 -8.74 -13.54
C THR A 92 -19.99 -7.72 -13.08
N LEU A 93 -18.78 -7.83 -13.64
CA LEU A 93 -17.71 -6.85 -13.40
C LEU A 93 -16.84 -6.65 -14.65
N PRO A 94 -16.14 -5.51 -14.75
CA PRO A 94 -15.24 -5.24 -15.86
C PRO A 94 -13.94 -6.04 -15.71
N VAL A 95 -13.50 -6.63 -16.81
CA VAL A 95 -12.24 -7.38 -16.88
C VAL A 95 -11.38 -6.93 -18.06
N ILE A 96 -10.09 -7.20 -17.93
CA ILE A 96 -9.11 -7.15 -19.01
C ILE A 96 -8.62 -8.57 -19.25
N GLU A 97 -8.71 -9.05 -20.49
CA GLU A 97 -8.24 -10.38 -20.85
C GLU A 97 -6.77 -10.36 -21.27
N ALA A 98 -5.95 -11.11 -20.54
CA ALA A 98 -4.53 -11.29 -20.78
C ALA A 98 -4.22 -12.66 -21.40
N ALA A 99 -5.02 -13.08 -22.41
CA ALA A 99 -4.93 -14.39 -23.05
C ALA A 99 -3.58 -14.65 -23.77
N HIS A 100 -2.81 -13.60 -24.03
CA HIS A 100 -1.48 -13.68 -24.67
C HIS A 100 -0.38 -14.16 -23.74
N LEU A 101 -0.60 -14.17 -22.42
CA LEU A 101 0.40 -14.59 -21.44
C LEU A 101 0.55 -16.11 -21.41
N THR A 102 1.79 -16.57 -21.43
CA THR A 102 2.13 -17.96 -21.13
C THR A 102 1.88 -18.28 -19.65
N GLU A 103 1.76 -19.57 -19.29
CA GLU A 103 1.57 -19.98 -17.89
C GLU A 103 2.68 -19.49 -16.95
N ALA A 104 3.92 -19.42 -17.43
CA ALA A 104 5.05 -18.87 -16.67
C ALA A 104 4.89 -17.36 -16.45
N GLN A 105 4.49 -16.62 -17.49
CA GLN A 105 4.24 -15.19 -17.40
C GLN A 105 3.05 -14.85 -16.49
N LYS A 106 1.96 -15.63 -16.54
CA LYS A 106 0.83 -15.44 -15.61
C LYS A 106 1.29 -15.56 -14.16
N ARG A 107 2.03 -16.63 -13.82
CA ARG A 107 2.56 -16.83 -12.47
C ARG A 107 3.49 -15.71 -12.03
N ALA A 108 4.38 -15.27 -12.91
CA ALA A 108 5.28 -14.15 -12.64
C ALA A 108 4.50 -12.85 -12.44
N TYR A 109 3.48 -12.61 -13.26
CA TYR A 109 2.65 -11.41 -13.17
C TYR A 109 1.84 -11.37 -11.87
N VAL A 110 1.24 -12.50 -11.42
CA VAL A 110 0.55 -12.59 -10.13
C VAL A 110 1.44 -12.12 -8.97
N ILE A 111 2.72 -12.51 -9.00
CA ILE A 111 3.68 -12.10 -7.97
C ILE A 111 4.04 -10.62 -8.14
N ALA A 112 4.37 -10.19 -9.37
CA ALA A 112 4.80 -8.83 -9.66
C ALA A 112 3.73 -7.79 -9.33
N ASP A 113 2.48 -8.00 -9.73
CA ASP A 113 1.34 -7.10 -9.46
C ASP A 113 1.18 -6.86 -7.95
N ASN A 114 1.29 -7.92 -7.15
CA ASN A 114 1.20 -7.81 -5.71
C ASN A 114 2.44 -7.16 -5.07
N ARG A 115 3.63 -7.43 -5.59
CA ARG A 115 4.88 -6.93 -5.01
C ARG A 115 5.14 -5.46 -5.34
N LEU A 116 4.94 -5.08 -6.60
CA LEU A 116 5.19 -3.70 -7.05
C LEU A 116 4.29 -2.68 -6.34
N ALA A 117 3.06 -3.06 -5.98
CA ALA A 117 2.18 -2.21 -5.21
C ALA A 117 2.71 -1.89 -3.79
N LEU A 118 3.60 -2.72 -3.24
CA LEU A 118 4.18 -2.53 -1.91
C LEU A 118 5.46 -1.67 -1.93
N ASP A 119 6.05 -1.46 -3.10
CA ASP A 119 7.29 -0.68 -3.24
C ASP A 119 7.03 0.84 -3.35
N ALA A 120 5.78 1.24 -3.59
CA ALA A 120 5.38 2.64 -3.60
C ALA A 120 5.25 3.18 -2.17
N GLY A 121 5.73 4.41 -1.96
CA GLY A 121 5.53 5.18 -0.75
C GLY A 121 4.59 6.36 -0.96
N TRP A 122 4.42 7.15 0.08
CA TRP A 122 3.65 8.40 0.06
C TRP A 122 4.58 9.59 0.27
N ASP A 123 4.32 10.68 -0.44
CA ASP A 123 4.77 12.00 -0.04
C ASP A 123 3.83 12.47 1.08
N ASN A 124 4.32 12.42 2.31
CA ASN A 124 3.48 12.66 3.49
C ASN A 124 2.97 14.10 3.57
N ASP A 125 3.76 15.07 3.09
CA ASP A 125 3.36 16.48 3.11
C ASP A 125 2.23 16.73 2.11
N MET A 126 2.35 16.21 0.89
CA MET A 126 1.28 16.28 -0.11
C MET A 126 0.05 15.51 0.32
N LEU A 127 0.21 14.31 0.89
CA LEU A 127 -0.90 13.50 1.38
C LEU A 127 -1.68 14.22 2.50
N LYS A 128 -0.97 14.90 3.42
CA LYS A 128 -1.59 15.71 4.48
C LYS A 128 -2.47 16.82 3.88
N VAL A 129 -1.96 17.53 2.87
CA VAL A 129 -2.73 18.59 2.20
C VAL A 129 -4.00 18.02 1.58
N GLU A 130 -3.89 16.94 0.78
CA GLU A 130 -5.03 16.31 0.12
C GLU A 130 -6.08 15.79 1.12
N LEU A 131 -5.64 15.15 2.22
CA LEU A 131 -6.57 14.67 3.26
C LEU A 131 -7.24 15.84 3.98
N SER A 132 -6.54 16.96 4.22
CA SER A 132 -7.10 18.15 4.84
C SER A 132 -8.16 18.81 3.96
N ASP A 133 -7.89 18.92 2.67
CA ASP A 133 -8.82 19.50 1.70
C ASP A 133 -10.08 18.63 1.55
N LEU A 134 -9.91 17.30 1.44
CA LEU A 134 -11.05 16.37 1.42
C LEU A 134 -11.88 16.45 2.70
N GLN A 135 -11.24 16.62 3.86
CA GLN A 135 -11.94 16.81 5.14
C GLN A 135 -12.74 18.10 5.14
N ALA A 136 -12.16 19.20 4.65
CA ALA A 136 -12.84 20.50 4.55
C ALA A 136 -14.05 20.46 3.62
N ASP A 137 -13.98 19.64 2.54
CA ASP A 137 -15.08 19.38 1.64
C ASP A 137 -16.15 18.43 2.21
N GLY A 138 -15.95 17.90 3.42
CA GLY A 138 -16.86 16.98 4.08
C GLY A 138 -16.83 15.56 3.53
N PHE A 139 -15.77 15.20 2.80
CA PHE A 139 -15.64 13.86 2.23
C PHE A 139 -15.30 12.82 3.30
N ASN A 140 -15.85 11.62 3.18
CA ASN A 140 -15.53 10.51 4.09
C ASN A 140 -14.12 9.96 3.81
N LEU A 141 -13.15 10.34 4.63
CA LEU A 141 -11.74 9.97 4.45
C LEU A 141 -11.48 8.46 4.58
N GLU A 142 -12.33 7.68 5.24
CA GLU A 142 -12.16 6.21 5.31
C GLU A 142 -12.24 5.55 3.92
N LEU A 143 -12.89 6.22 2.95
CA LEU A 143 -12.98 5.75 1.56
C LEU A 143 -11.64 5.84 0.80
N THR A 144 -10.68 6.59 1.32
CA THR A 144 -9.30 6.63 0.79
C THR A 144 -8.53 5.34 1.08
N GLY A 145 -9.03 4.52 2.01
CA GLY A 145 -8.43 3.25 2.42
C GLY A 145 -7.58 3.34 3.69
N PHE A 146 -7.25 4.54 4.16
CA PHE A 146 -6.60 4.73 5.46
C PHE A 146 -7.57 4.42 6.60
N SER A 147 -7.05 4.01 7.76
CA SER A 147 -7.82 3.91 9.00
C SER A 147 -7.98 5.28 9.65
N LEU A 148 -8.93 5.42 10.56
CA LEU A 148 -9.12 6.67 11.32
C LEU A 148 -7.85 7.07 12.09
N ASP A 149 -7.13 6.11 12.65
CA ASP A 149 -5.87 6.35 13.39
C ASP A 149 -4.76 6.85 12.45
N GLU A 150 -4.64 6.28 11.25
CA GLU A 150 -3.69 6.74 10.24
C GLU A 150 -4.04 8.15 9.77
N ILE A 151 -5.33 8.43 9.50
CA ILE A 151 -5.81 9.76 9.11
C ILE A 151 -5.50 10.78 10.22
N ALA A 152 -5.82 10.45 11.48
CA ALA A 152 -5.53 11.31 12.60
C ALA A 152 -4.03 11.62 12.73
N ALA A 153 -3.17 10.62 12.54
CA ALA A 153 -1.71 10.78 12.58
C ALA A 153 -1.18 11.70 11.47
N PHE A 154 -1.80 11.70 10.29
CA PHE A 154 -1.43 12.62 9.20
C PHE A 154 -1.90 14.06 9.44
N LEU A 155 -3.07 14.23 10.05
CA LEU A 155 -3.68 15.54 10.25
C LEU A 155 -3.17 16.29 11.49
N VAL A 156 -2.56 15.59 12.46
CA VAL A 156 -1.88 16.23 13.60
C VAL A 156 -0.66 16.98 13.11
N ASP A 157 -0.51 18.23 13.53
CA ASP A 157 0.70 19.01 13.29
C ASP A 157 1.78 18.58 14.28
N PRO A 158 2.92 18.04 13.84
CA PRO A 158 3.99 17.62 14.75
C PRO A 158 4.62 18.80 15.52
N THR A 159 4.32 20.04 15.10
CA THR A 159 4.81 21.24 15.77
C THR A 159 3.98 21.69 16.99
N GLU A 160 2.80 21.13 17.18
CA GLU A 160 2.02 21.34 18.42
C GLU A 160 2.45 20.34 19.51
N GLY A 161 3.72 20.34 19.84
CA GLY A 161 4.15 19.83 21.15
C GLY A 161 3.50 20.64 22.26
N LEU A 162 2.99 19.96 23.31
CA LEU A 162 2.38 20.60 24.49
C LEU A 162 3.35 21.51 25.26
N THR A 163 4.62 21.59 24.86
CA THR A 163 5.67 22.42 25.47
C THR A 163 6.43 23.12 24.38
N ASP A 164 6.57 24.43 24.54
CA ASP A 164 7.52 25.22 23.75
C ASP A 164 8.94 24.65 23.98
N PRO A 165 9.63 24.14 22.93
CA PRO A 165 10.97 23.59 23.09
C PRO A 165 11.99 24.62 23.58
N ASP A 166 11.71 25.93 23.42
CA ASP A 166 12.53 27.04 23.89
C ASP A 166 12.06 27.62 25.23
N ALA A 167 10.94 27.09 25.80
CA ALA A 167 10.49 27.53 27.09
C ALA A 167 11.47 27.11 28.19
N VAL A 168 12.19 28.08 28.72
CA VAL A 168 13.01 27.89 29.92
C VAL A 168 12.06 27.87 31.12
N PRO A 169 11.94 26.75 31.87
CA PRO A 169 11.10 26.71 33.05
C PRO A 169 11.58 27.74 34.06
N ASP A 170 10.64 28.44 34.69
CA ASP A 170 10.98 29.35 35.78
C ASP A 170 11.77 28.61 36.86
N VAL A 171 12.88 29.19 37.25
CA VAL A 171 13.71 28.63 38.33
C VAL A 171 12.89 28.69 39.62
N PRO A 172 12.61 27.58 40.30
CA PRO A 172 11.88 27.56 41.56
C PRO A 172 12.57 28.48 42.56
N GLY A 173 11.80 29.36 43.20
CA GLY A 173 12.33 30.31 44.20
C GLY A 173 12.95 29.63 45.44
N VAL A 174 12.69 28.35 45.62
CA VAL A 174 13.28 27.51 46.67
C VAL A 174 14.16 26.45 45.99
N ARG A 175 15.44 26.41 46.34
CA ARG A 175 16.35 25.37 45.87
C ARG A 175 15.88 23.99 46.35
N VAL A 176 15.59 23.10 45.43
CA VAL A 176 15.16 21.71 45.72
C VAL A 176 16.38 20.80 45.89
N THR A 177 17.51 21.19 45.30
CA THR A 177 18.77 20.42 45.36
C THR A 177 19.88 21.22 45.99
N VAL A 178 20.67 20.56 46.85
CA VAL A 178 21.91 21.12 47.44
C VAL A 178 23.11 20.21 47.01
N GLY A 179 24.30 20.80 47.07
CA GLY A 179 25.51 20.05 46.76
C GLY A 179 25.64 18.77 47.62
N GLY A 180 25.86 17.64 47.00
CA GLY A 180 25.92 16.31 47.64
C GLY A 180 24.64 15.50 47.53
N ASP A 181 23.54 16.07 47.04
CA ASP A 181 22.29 15.32 46.85
C ASP A 181 22.44 14.26 45.76
N VAL A 182 21.90 13.06 46.04
CA VAL A 182 21.85 11.95 45.08
C VAL A 182 20.40 11.68 44.72
N TRP A 183 20.09 11.85 43.45
CA TRP A 183 18.79 11.59 42.89
C TRP A 183 18.75 10.21 42.23
N LEU A 184 17.67 9.45 42.47
CA LEU A 184 17.42 8.14 41.86
C LEU A 184 16.41 8.28 40.75
N LEU A 185 16.82 8.03 39.50
CA LEU A 185 15.94 7.97 38.33
C LEU A 185 15.89 6.53 37.82
N GLY A 186 14.97 5.75 38.36
CA GLY A 186 14.89 4.31 38.09
C GLY A 186 16.14 3.59 38.62
N ARG A 187 16.96 3.06 37.70
CA ARG A 187 18.24 2.37 38.05
C ARG A 187 19.46 3.30 38.03
N GLN A 188 19.28 4.55 37.59
CA GLN A 188 20.37 5.52 37.47
C GLN A 188 20.45 6.38 38.72
N ARG A 189 21.69 6.76 39.08
CA ARG A 189 21.99 7.67 40.18
C ARG A 189 22.62 8.92 39.62
N TRP A 190 22.06 10.09 39.98
CA TRP A 190 22.58 11.41 39.62
C TRP A 190 22.98 12.14 40.89
N MET A 191 24.23 12.60 40.94
CA MET A 191 24.73 13.38 42.09
C MET A 191 24.95 14.81 41.65
N TRP A 192 24.45 15.75 42.44
CA TRP A 192 24.72 17.16 42.26
C TRP A 192 25.99 17.51 43.06
N GLY A 193 27.11 17.87 42.36
CA GLY A 193 28.36 18.17 43.00
C GLY A 193 29.43 18.66 42.00
N ASP A 194 30.53 19.12 42.52
CA ASP A 194 31.69 19.46 41.72
C ASP A 194 32.47 18.20 41.36
N SER A 195 32.51 17.84 40.08
CA SER A 195 33.21 16.65 39.56
C SER A 195 34.73 16.71 39.73
N THR A 196 35.27 17.87 40.14
CA THR A 196 36.70 18.04 40.43
C THR A 196 37.00 17.92 41.91
N SER A 197 36.01 17.78 42.76
CA SER A 197 36.19 17.56 44.20
C SER A 197 36.58 16.12 44.49
N SER A 198 37.56 15.91 45.33
CA SER A 198 38.02 14.58 45.78
C SER A 198 37.03 13.87 46.72
N ASP A 199 35.93 14.57 47.09
CA ASP A 199 34.88 14.04 47.99
C ASP A 199 33.63 13.61 47.25
N ALA A 200 33.69 13.44 45.90
CA ALA A 200 32.59 12.98 45.04
C ALA A 200 32.55 11.45 44.91
#